data_4d1c9d816a0917555c18a3bd59edb17d
#
_entry.id   4d1c9d816a0917555c18a3bd59edb17d
#
_cell.length_a   1.000
_cell.length_b   1.000
_cell.length_c   1.000
_cell.angle_alpha   90.00
_cell.angle_beta   90.00
_cell.angle_gamma   90.00
#
_symmetry.space_group_name_H-M   'P 1'
#
loop_
_entity.id
_entity.type
_entity.pdbx_description
1 polymer ?
#
loop_
_entity_poly.entity_id
_entity_poly.type
_entity_poly.pdbx_seq_one_letter_code
_entity_poly.pdbx_strand_id
1 'polypeptide(L)'
;ESTWFMFGSKMNRREISRVLKEQGEYLSALAMNAAASSEPDISFREMYFLEYSRQIRAAVDLPLAYLGGVKSLANAEQALTEGFDCIVLARALLHDPALVNKFASGERTASGCDNCNACVAYIYHPAGTRCVWNPPNDPALNRIYASDQQP
;
A
#
# COMPACT_ATOMS: atom_id res chain seq x y z
N GLU A 1 7.14 18.77 4.02
CA GLU A 1 5.83 18.35 3.52
C GLU A 1 5.79 16.85 3.34
N SER A 2 4.73 16.30 3.75
CA SER A 2 4.64 15.04 4.42
C SER A 2 4.62 13.83 3.47
N THR A 3 5.34 12.79 3.83
CA THR A 3 5.31 11.44 3.24
C THR A 3 3.91 10.82 3.07
N TRP A 4 2.86 11.39 3.67
CA TRP A 4 1.47 10.98 3.45
C TRP A 4 1.03 11.09 1.99
N PHE A 5 1.60 12.05 1.26
CA PHE A 5 1.32 12.24 -0.16
C PHE A 5 1.64 10.98 -0.98
N MET A 6 2.71 10.27 -0.65
CA MET A 6 3.10 9.03 -1.35
C MET A 6 2.17 7.85 -1.07
N PHE A 7 1.52 7.82 0.09
CA PHE A 7 0.78 6.64 0.56
C PHE A 7 -0.73 6.86 0.66
N GLY A 8 -1.21 8.09 0.42
CA GLY A 8 -2.63 8.44 0.47
C GLY A 8 -3.28 8.33 1.84
N SER A 9 -2.51 8.06 2.90
CA SER A 9 -2.95 7.97 4.29
C SER A 9 -1.75 8.07 5.24
N LYS A 10 -2.01 8.11 6.55
CA LYS A 10 -0.95 8.19 7.57
C LYS A 10 0.04 7.03 7.49
N MET A 11 1.25 7.26 7.98
CA MET A 11 2.41 6.40 7.78
C MET A 11 2.43 5.12 8.61
N ASN A 12 1.61 4.99 9.65
CA ASN A 12 1.63 3.90 10.64
C ASN A 12 2.98 3.75 11.36
N ARG A 13 3.44 4.84 11.99
CA ARG A 13 4.74 4.91 12.69
C ARG A 13 4.89 3.89 13.81
N ARG A 14 3.77 3.46 14.42
CA ARG A 14 3.80 2.40 15.45
C ARG A 14 4.25 1.07 14.89
N GLU A 15 3.77 0.72 13.71
CA GLU A 15 4.18 -0.51 13.03
C GLU A 15 5.64 -0.44 12.59
N ILE A 16 6.08 0.71 12.06
CA ILE A 16 7.49 0.94 11.73
C ILE A 16 8.37 0.78 12.97
N SER A 17 7.97 1.35 14.13
CA SER A 17 8.69 1.17 15.39
C SER A 17 8.80 -0.30 15.82
N ARG A 18 7.73 -1.09 15.62
CA ARG A 18 7.73 -2.52 15.93
C ARG A 18 8.74 -3.26 15.06
N VAL A 19 8.70 -3.05 13.76
CA VAL A 19 9.63 -3.69 12.80
C VAL A 19 11.09 -3.29 13.07
N LEU A 20 11.36 -2.04 13.39
CA LEU A 20 12.71 -1.59 13.77
C LEU A 20 13.24 -2.30 15.02
N LYS A 21 12.37 -2.55 16.03
CA LYS A 21 12.76 -3.34 17.21
C LYS A 21 13.13 -4.78 16.86
N GLU A 22 12.36 -5.41 15.96
CA GLU A 22 12.65 -6.77 15.47
C GLU A 22 14.01 -6.84 14.77
N GLN A 23 14.45 -5.74 14.16
CA GLN A 23 15.76 -5.60 13.50
C GLN A 23 16.90 -5.17 14.45
N GLY A 24 16.63 -4.96 15.73
CA GLY A 24 17.62 -4.51 16.70
C GLY A 24 17.85 -2.99 16.72
N GLU A 25 17.09 -2.22 15.96
CA GLU A 25 17.19 -0.78 15.81
C GLU A 25 16.43 -0.02 16.91
N TYR A 26 16.81 -0.23 18.18
CA TYR A 26 16.04 0.23 19.34
C TYR A 26 15.92 1.74 19.45
N LEU A 27 16.98 2.52 19.14
CA LEU A 27 16.95 3.98 19.21
C LEU A 27 16.03 4.55 18.11
N SER A 28 16.14 4.05 16.90
CA SER A 28 15.27 4.41 15.79
C SER A 28 13.80 4.07 16.07
N ALA A 29 13.58 2.90 16.68
CA ALA A 29 12.25 2.47 17.09
C ALA A 29 11.64 3.38 18.18
N LEU A 30 12.44 3.81 19.17
CA LEU A 30 12.00 4.73 20.22
C LEU A 30 11.60 6.08 19.62
N ALA A 31 12.44 6.65 18.76
CA ALA A 31 12.17 7.91 18.06
C ALA A 31 10.90 7.82 17.21
N MET A 32 10.73 6.73 16.47
CA MET A 32 9.54 6.50 15.63
C MET A 32 8.26 6.36 16.46
N ASN A 33 8.34 5.67 17.61
CA ASN A 33 7.20 5.52 18.52
C ASN A 33 6.81 6.84 19.18
N ALA A 34 7.79 7.66 19.60
CA ALA A 34 7.54 8.99 20.12
C ALA A 34 6.87 9.91 19.07
N ALA A 35 7.33 9.85 17.82
CA ALA A 35 6.76 10.60 16.72
C ALA A 35 5.34 10.13 16.31
N ALA A 36 4.92 8.92 16.69
CA ALA A 36 3.59 8.41 16.38
C ALA A 36 2.46 9.20 17.05
N SER A 37 2.72 9.83 18.19
CA SER A 37 1.72 10.67 18.90
C SER A 37 1.42 11.98 18.17
N SER A 38 2.35 12.45 17.33
CA SER A 38 2.20 13.67 16.51
C SER A 38 1.86 13.37 15.05
N GLU A 39 1.52 12.13 14.73
CA GLU A 39 1.16 11.74 13.36
C GLU A 39 -0.19 12.36 12.97
N PRO A 40 -0.26 13.11 11.86
CA PRO A 40 -1.51 13.71 11.43
C PRO A 40 -2.54 12.62 11.08
N ASP A 41 -3.79 12.86 11.46
CA ASP A 41 -4.89 11.98 11.07
C ASP A 41 -5.31 12.30 9.64
N ILE A 42 -4.84 11.49 8.70
CA ILE A 42 -5.11 11.64 7.29
C ILE A 42 -5.98 10.46 6.85
N SER A 43 -7.24 10.77 6.55
CA SER A 43 -8.17 9.80 6.00
C SER A 43 -7.78 9.43 4.56
N PHE A 44 -7.80 8.15 4.26
CA PHE A 44 -7.59 7.67 2.89
C PHE A 44 -8.74 8.15 1.98
N ARG A 45 -8.38 8.66 0.80
CA ARG A 45 -9.32 8.99 -0.26
C ARG A 45 -8.99 8.17 -1.50
N GLU A 46 -9.99 7.53 -2.09
CA GLU A 46 -9.83 6.84 -3.35
C GLU A 46 -9.49 7.83 -4.47
N MET A 47 -8.73 7.38 -5.46
CA MET A 47 -8.33 8.17 -6.63
C MET A 47 -7.65 9.50 -6.29
N TYR A 48 -6.85 9.56 -5.20
CA TYR A 48 -6.29 10.80 -4.66
C TYR A 48 -5.34 11.57 -5.60
N PHE A 49 -4.84 10.94 -6.65
CA PHE A 49 -4.03 11.62 -7.69
C PHE A 49 -4.81 11.97 -8.95
N LEU A 50 -6.10 11.65 -9.03
CA LEU A 50 -6.86 11.77 -10.28
C LEU A 50 -6.84 13.18 -10.85
N GLU A 51 -7.03 14.19 -10.01
CA GLU A 51 -7.03 15.61 -10.44
C GLU A 51 -5.71 16.03 -11.09
N TYR A 52 -4.58 15.65 -10.49
CA TYR A 52 -3.26 15.93 -11.06
C TYR A 52 -2.99 15.07 -12.30
N SER A 53 -3.41 13.82 -12.28
CA SER A 53 -3.22 12.88 -13.40
C SER A 53 -3.98 13.31 -14.65
N ARG A 54 -5.16 13.90 -14.51
CA ARG A 54 -5.93 14.52 -15.60
C ARG A 54 -5.16 15.63 -16.30
N GLN A 55 -4.48 16.49 -15.52
CA GLN A 55 -3.66 17.58 -16.07
C GLN A 55 -2.50 17.01 -16.89
N ILE A 56 -1.85 15.94 -16.39
CA ILE A 56 -0.79 15.27 -17.15
C ILE A 56 -1.37 14.62 -18.40
N ARG A 57 -2.49 13.89 -18.30
CA ARG A 57 -3.13 13.27 -19.46
C ARG A 57 -3.48 14.27 -20.55
N ALA A 58 -3.96 15.44 -20.18
CA ALA A 58 -4.29 16.51 -21.14
C ALA A 58 -3.05 17.14 -21.81
N ALA A 59 -1.87 16.99 -21.23
CA ALA A 59 -0.64 17.64 -21.70
C ALA A 59 0.25 16.75 -22.58
N VAL A 60 0.00 15.43 -22.61
CA VAL A 60 0.86 14.49 -23.33
C VAL A 60 0.06 13.41 -24.08
N ASP A 61 0.58 12.99 -25.24
CA ASP A 61 -0.01 11.93 -26.07
C ASP A 61 0.69 10.56 -25.88
N LEU A 62 1.38 10.39 -24.74
CA LEU A 62 2.05 9.14 -24.41
C LEU A 62 1.09 8.16 -23.73
N PRO A 63 1.33 6.83 -23.83
CA PRO A 63 0.64 5.87 -22.99
C PRO A 63 0.91 6.17 -21.50
N LEU A 64 -0.16 6.27 -20.71
CA LEU A 64 -0.10 6.61 -19.29
C LEU A 64 -0.74 5.54 -18.42
N ALA A 65 -0.06 5.20 -17.33
CA ALA A 65 -0.60 4.35 -16.28
C ALA A 65 -1.12 5.21 -15.13
N TYR A 66 -2.37 5.00 -14.72
CA TYR A 66 -2.91 5.66 -13.52
C TYR A 66 -2.45 4.94 -12.26
N LEU A 67 -1.86 5.70 -11.33
CA LEU A 67 -1.49 5.27 -9.98
C LEU A 67 -2.10 6.24 -8.96
N GLY A 68 -2.72 5.73 -7.92
CA GLY A 68 -3.11 6.58 -6.79
C GLY A 68 -4.50 6.26 -6.23
N GLY A 69 -4.57 5.32 -5.30
CA GLY A 69 -5.78 5.03 -4.54
C GLY A 69 -6.86 4.27 -5.30
N VAL A 70 -6.50 3.52 -6.34
CA VAL A 70 -7.42 2.56 -6.98
C VAL A 70 -7.69 1.41 -6.02
N LYS A 71 -8.94 1.24 -5.63
CA LYS A 71 -9.38 0.26 -4.66
C LYS A 71 -10.52 -0.62 -5.16
N SER A 72 -11.27 -0.17 -6.16
CA SER A 72 -12.42 -0.87 -6.70
C SER A 72 -12.34 -1.04 -8.22
N LEU A 73 -13.16 -1.94 -8.75
CA LEU A 73 -13.34 -2.08 -10.19
C LEU A 73 -13.85 -0.77 -10.81
N ALA A 74 -14.79 -0.10 -10.13
CA ALA A 74 -15.30 1.20 -10.60
C ALA A 74 -14.19 2.28 -10.69
N ASN A 75 -13.24 2.31 -9.75
CA ASN A 75 -12.09 3.22 -9.86
C ASN A 75 -11.22 2.88 -11.08
N ALA A 76 -10.99 1.61 -11.35
CA ALA A 76 -10.20 1.17 -12.50
C ALA A 76 -10.89 1.55 -13.82
N GLU A 77 -12.18 1.26 -13.95
CA GLU A 77 -13.00 1.62 -15.11
C GLU A 77 -13.06 3.14 -15.31
N GLN A 78 -13.20 3.92 -14.25
CA GLN A 78 -13.15 5.37 -14.31
C GLN A 78 -11.83 5.85 -14.92
N ALA A 79 -10.69 5.38 -14.41
CA ALA A 79 -9.40 5.82 -14.93
C ALA A 79 -9.22 5.44 -16.41
N LEU A 80 -9.61 4.23 -16.82
CA LEU A 80 -9.57 3.83 -18.22
C LEU A 80 -10.49 4.71 -19.10
N THR A 81 -11.68 5.02 -18.63
CA THR A 81 -12.62 5.91 -19.34
C THR A 81 -12.06 7.34 -19.49
N GLU A 82 -11.24 7.80 -18.53
CA GLU A 82 -10.56 9.09 -18.58
C GLU A 82 -9.28 9.10 -19.44
N GLY A 83 -9.02 8.01 -20.17
CA GLY A 83 -7.96 7.92 -21.18
C GLY A 83 -6.60 7.45 -20.64
N PHE A 84 -6.54 6.84 -19.46
CA PHE A 84 -5.36 6.11 -19.03
C PHE A 84 -5.34 4.72 -19.67
N ASP A 85 -4.17 4.28 -20.11
CA ASP A 85 -4.01 3.02 -20.85
C ASP A 85 -3.95 1.80 -19.93
N CYS A 86 -3.49 1.98 -18.69
CA CYS A 86 -3.46 0.92 -17.70
C CYS A 86 -3.54 1.47 -16.27
N ILE A 87 -3.72 0.55 -15.33
CA ILE A 87 -3.89 0.83 -13.90
C ILE A 87 -2.75 0.19 -13.11
N VAL A 88 -2.19 0.93 -12.18
CA VAL A 88 -1.16 0.43 -11.24
C VAL A 88 -1.79 0.21 -9.87
N LEU A 89 -1.73 -1.03 -9.41
CA LEU A 89 -2.18 -1.45 -8.09
C LEU A 89 -0.97 -1.90 -7.26
N ALA A 90 -0.84 -1.41 -6.04
CA ALA A 90 0.21 -1.85 -5.11
C ALA A 90 -0.39 -2.53 -3.88
N ARG A 91 -0.83 -1.76 -2.88
CA ARG A 91 -1.33 -2.31 -1.60
C ARG A 91 -2.53 -3.24 -1.75
N ALA A 92 -3.40 -2.97 -2.73
CA ALA A 92 -4.53 -3.84 -3.03
C ALA A 92 -4.09 -5.25 -3.45
N LEU A 93 -3.00 -5.36 -4.24
CA LEU A 93 -2.43 -6.64 -4.66
C LEU A 93 -1.54 -7.28 -3.57
N LEU A 94 -0.92 -6.49 -2.70
CA LEU A 94 -0.27 -7.04 -1.49
C LEU A 94 -1.29 -7.70 -0.56
N HIS A 95 -2.50 -7.13 -0.46
CA HIS A 95 -3.58 -7.71 0.33
C HIS A 95 -4.20 -8.94 -0.34
N ASP A 96 -4.45 -8.88 -1.64
CA ASP A 96 -5.02 -9.98 -2.42
C ASP A 96 -4.37 -10.06 -3.81
N PRO A 97 -3.36 -10.92 -4.01
CA PRO A 97 -2.69 -11.07 -5.30
C PRO A 97 -3.62 -11.51 -6.44
N ALA A 98 -4.74 -12.14 -6.14
CA ALA A 98 -5.74 -12.59 -7.12
C ALA A 98 -6.83 -11.54 -7.40
N LEU A 99 -6.73 -10.32 -6.84
CA LEU A 99 -7.78 -9.31 -6.90
C LEU A 99 -8.26 -9.00 -8.32
N VAL A 100 -7.33 -8.87 -9.28
CA VAL A 100 -7.70 -8.56 -10.68
C VAL A 100 -8.50 -9.70 -11.29
N ASN A 101 -8.12 -10.96 -11.04
CA ASN A 101 -8.88 -12.13 -11.50
C ASN A 101 -10.27 -12.16 -10.84
N LYS A 102 -10.38 -11.79 -9.58
CA LYS A 102 -11.67 -11.71 -8.86
C LYS A 102 -12.55 -10.57 -9.38
N PHE A 103 -11.97 -9.46 -9.82
CA PHE A 103 -12.70 -8.43 -10.55
C PHE A 103 -13.23 -8.96 -11.89
N ALA A 104 -12.38 -9.64 -12.65
CA ALA A 104 -12.78 -10.20 -13.95
C ALA A 104 -13.86 -11.30 -13.85
N SER A 105 -13.84 -12.10 -12.78
CA SER A 105 -14.86 -13.13 -12.53
C SER A 105 -16.15 -12.61 -11.88
N GLY A 106 -16.18 -11.35 -11.43
CA GLY A 106 -17.30 -10.79 -10.66
C GLY A 106 -17.37 -11.27 -9.21
N GLU A 107 -16.37 -12.02 -8.72
CA GLU A 107 -16.32 -12.47 -7.32
C GLU A 107 -16.17 -11.30 -6.35
N ARG A 108 -15.46 -10.25 -6.78
CA ARG A 108 -15.26 -9.03 -5.99
C ARG A 108 -15.40 -7.79 -6.87
N THR A 109 -15.83 -6.71 -6.24
CA THR A 109 -15.88 -5.38 -6.86
C THR A 109 -14.95 -4.38 -6.19
N ALA A 110 -14.40 -4.71 -5.03
CA ALA A 110 -13.48 -3.87 -4.30
C ALA A 110 -12.43 -4.69 -3.53
N SER A 111 -11.25 -4.08 -3.29
CA SER A 111 -10.20 -4.62 -2.45
C SER A 111 -10.59 -4.58 -0.97
N GLY A 112 -10.22 -5.62 -0.22
CA GLY A 112 -10.31 -5.66 1.23
C GLY A 112 -9.23 -4.86 1.98
N CYS A 113 -8.27 -4.28 1.28
CA CYS A 113 -7.21 -3.47 1.90
C CYS A 113 -7.81 -2.25 2.62
N ASP A 114 -7.53 -2.09 3.91
CA ASP A 114 -8.01 -0.98 4.76
C ASP A 114 -7.12 0.28 4.69
N ASN A 115 -6.05 0.23 3.92
CA ASN A 115 -5.06 1.30 3.76
C ASN A 115 -4.35 1.70 5.07
N CYS A 116 -4.20 0.78 6.01
CA CYS A 116 -3.52 1.00 7.29
C CYS A 116 -2.02 1.31 7.17
N ASN A 117 -1.42 1.13 6.00
CA ASN A 117 0.00 1.32 5.70
C ASN A 117 0.97 0.48 6.56
N ALA A 118 0.51 -0.53 7.27
CA ALA A 118 1.40 -1.43 8.01
C ALA A 118 2.42 -2.12 7.08
N CYS A 119 2.03 -2.46 5.86
CA CYS A 119 2.94 -3.04 4.85
C CYS A 119 4.13 -2.13 4.49
N VAL A 120 4.00 -0.81 4.66
CA VAL A 120 5.09 0.17 4.43
C VAL A 120 6.26 -0.07 5.39
N ALA A 121 5.99 -0.52 6.62
CA ALA A 121 7.02 -0.83 7.60
C ALA A 121 7.96 -1.97 7.14
N TYR A 122 7.47 -2.81 6.23
CA TYR A 122 8.22 -3.98 5.74
C TYR A 122 8.96 -3.74 4.41
N ILE A 123 8.99 -2.52 3.87
CA ILE A 123 9.63 -2.24 2.56
C ILE A 123 11.12 -2.66 2.56
N TYR A 124 11.80 -2.44 3.68
CA TYR A 124 13.22 -2.79 3.83
C TYR A 124 13.45 -4.02 4.72
N HIS A 125 12.39 -4.74 5.07
CA HIS A 125 12.53 -5.94 5.89
C HIS A 125 13.14 -7.09 5.07
N PRO A 126 14.12 -7.87 5.62
CA PRO A 126 14.77 -8.97 4.90
C PRO A 126 13.80 -10.01 4.33
N ALA A 127 12.69 -10.27 5.03
CA ALA A 127 11.63 -11.17 4.58
C ALA A 127 10.67 -10.56 3.53
N GLY A 128 10.91 -9.33 3.09
CA GLY A 128 10.11 -8.64 2.08
C GLY A 128 8.83 -7.98 2.59
N THR A 129 8.25 -7.18 1.72
CA THR A 129 7.00 -6.46 1.98
C THR A 129 5.81 -7.42 2.00
N ARG A 130 4.93 -7.29 3.00
CA ARG A 130 3.74 -8.14 3.17
C ARG A 130 2.55 -7.38 3.71
N CYS A 131 1.34 -7.91 3.48
CA CYS A 131 0.14 -7.45 4.17
C CYS A 131 0.06 -8.12 5.55
N VAL A 132 -0.13 -7.32 6.62
CA VAL A 132 -0.25 -7.84 7.99
C VAL A 132 -1.59 -8.55 8.25
N TRP A 133 -2.64 -8.19 7.49
CA TRP A 133 -3.98 -8.78 7.60
C TRP A 133 -4.17 -10.01 6.73
N ASN A 134 -3.40 -10.13 5.68
CA ASN A 134 -3.44 -11.26 4.76
C ASN A 134 -2.01 -11.65 4.37
N PRO A 135 -1.25 -12.24 5.29
CA PRO A 135 0.11 -12.66 5.00
C PRO A 135 0.08 -13.73 3.89
N PRO A 136 1.09 -13.76 3.01
CA PRO A 136 1.15 -14.73 1.93
C PRO A 136 1.17 -16.15 2.51
N ASN A 137 0.31 -17.01 2.00
CA ASN A 137 0.24 -18.41 2.39
C ASN A 137 1.26 -19.27 1.61
N ASP A 138 2.51 -18.82 1.57
CA ASP A 138 3.62 -19.50 0.92
C ASP A 138 4.48 -20.19 2.00
N PRO A 139 4.63 -21.54 1.98
CA PRO A 139 5.44 -22.26 2.94
C PRO A 139 6.93 -21.84 2.96
N ALA A 140 7.47 -21.33 1.84
CA ALA A 140 8.83 -20.82 1.78
C ALA A 140 8.95 -19.47 2.49
N LEU A 141 8.00 -18.55 2.27
CA LEU A 141 7.92 -17.27 2.95
C LEU A 141 7.60 -17.45 4.44
N ASN A 142 6.70 -18.38 4.78
CA ASN A 142 6.35 -18.67 6.17
C ASN A 142 7.56 -19.17 6.99
N ARG A 143 8.50 -19.88 6.36
CA ARG A 143 9.76 -20.29 7.02
C ARG A 143 10.67 -19.10 7.30
N ILE A 144 10.75 -18.14 6.39
CA ILE A 144 11.52 -16.92 6.58
C ILE A 144 10.91 -16.09 7.72
N TYR A 145 9.57 -15.95 7.75
CA TYR A 145 8.87 -15.23 8.82
C TYR A 145 8.94 -15.93 10.18
N ALA A 146 9.00 -17.25 10.22
CA ALA A 146 9.13 -18.01 11.46
C ALA A 146 10.54 -17.90 12.06
N SER A 147 11.59 -17.78 11.23
CA SER A 147 12.97 -17.61 11.70
C SER A 147 13.19 -16.25 12.37
N ASP A 148 12.45 -15.22 11.96
CA ASP A 148 12.54 -13.87 12.54
C ASP A 148 11.78 -13.72 13.89
N GLN A 149 11.04 -14.76 14.32
CA GLN A 149 10.30 -14.77 15.58
C GLN A 149 10.97 -15.59 16.69
N GLN A 150 12.17 -16.11 16.45
CA GLN A 150 12.96 -16.77 17.49
C GLN A 150 13.77 -15.73 18.27
N PRO A 151 13.69 -15.76 19.63
CA PRO A 151 14.35 -14.80 20.52
C PRO A 151 15.87 -14.91 20.49
#